data_248a76205c5bc56920689ce88db521e1
#
_entry.id   248a76205c5bc56920689ce88db521e1
#
_cell.length_a   1.000
_cell.length_b   1.000
_cell.length_c   1.000
_cell.angle_alpha   90.00
_cell.angle_beta   90.00
_cell.angle_gamma   90.00
#
_symmetry.space_group_name_H-M   'P 1'
#
loop_
_entity.id
_entity.type
_entity.pdbx_description
1 polymer ?
#
loop_
_entity_poly.entity_id
_entity_poly.type
_entity_poly.pdbx_seq_one_letter_code
_entity_poly.pdbx_strand_id
1 'polypeptide(L)'
;MSTTSMPAILDAVRQRALSDSEALALADYSDTAALAEVAGELRDRGYGGVVTYSRKVFIPLTHLCRDVCHYCTFAKTPKRIEQAYMPVEQVLAQVREAEKLGCKEALFTLGEKPELRYRAAREALAEMGFASTLEYLAHVAGRVLEETSVLPHINAGCMTDDEIAMLRPVSASMGIMLESASERLCEKGMPHYGSPDKAPAVRLETLARAGRACVPFTSG
;
A
#
# COMPACT_ATOMS: atom_id res chain seq x y z
N MET A 1 28.04 29.49 5.01
CA MET A 1 27.48 28.19 5.46
C MET A 1 28.51 27.14 5.09
N SER A 2 29.07 26.44 6.05
CA SER A 2 30.10 25.41 5.80
C SER A 2 29.42 24.23 5.11
N THR A 3 29.75 24.00 3.85
CA THR A 3 29.27 22.81 3.13
C THR A 3 29.97 21.59 3.70
N THR A 4 29.27 20.80 4.49
CA THR A 4 29.77 19.51 4.99
C THR A 4 30.15 18.66 3.77
N SER A 5 31.37 18.13 3.73
CA SER A 5 31.80 17.31 2.60
C SER A 5 31.04 15.98 2.54
N MET A 6 30.84 15.42 1.34
CA MET A 6 30.14 14.14 1.17
C MET A 6 30.73 12.98 2.00
N PRO A 7 32.04 12.78 2.05
CA PRO A 7 32.64 11.78 2.97
C PRO A 7 32.23 11.99 4.42
N ALA A 8 32.19 13.24 4.90
CA ALA A 8 31.75 13.53 6.25
C ALA A 8 30.26 13.24 6.49
N ILE A 9 29.39 13.41 5.50
CA ILE A 9 27.97 13.00 5.58
C ILE A 9 27.85 11.48 5.66
N LEU A 10 28.60 10.73 4.85
CA LEU A 10 28.61 9.27 4.88
C LEU A 10 29.15 8.71 6.21
N ASP A 11 30.13 9.39 6.82
CA ASP A 11 30.60 9.04 8.15
C ASP A 11 29.59 9.39 9.25
N ALA A 12 28.91 10.51 9.12
CA ALA A 12 27.87 10.93 10.07
C ALA A 12 26.68 9.95 10.12
N VAL A 13 26.21 9.48 8.94
CA VAL A 13 25.06 8.55 8.88
C VAL A 13 25.34 7.19 9.52
N ARG A 14 26.61 6.79 9.59
CA ARG A 14 27.02 5.58 10.33
C ARG A 14 26.82 5.69 11.86
N GLN A 15 26.74 6.90 12.37
CA GLN A 15 26.72 7.18 13.80
C GLN A 15 25.39 7.76 14.29
N ARG A 16 24.65 8.48 13.44
CA ARG A 16 23.38 9.15 13.77
C ARG A 16 22.49 9.32 12.54
N ALA A 17 21.21 9.65 12.77
CA ALA A 17 20.35 10.14 11.71
C ALA A 17 20.92 11.44 11.09
N LEU A 18 20.77 11.59 9.79
CA LEU A 18 21.11 12.82 9.09
C LEU A 18 20.08 13.92 9.37
N SER A 19 20.53 15.17 9.35
CA SER A 19 19.62 16.30 9.21
C SER A 19 19.01 16.35 7.81
N ASP A 20 17.91 17.09 7.65
CA ASP A 20 17.26 17.26 6.33
C ASP A 20 18.21 17.83 5.27
N SER A 21 19.07 18.79 5.65
CA SER A 21 20.04 19.37 4.74
C SER A 21 21.15 18.39 4.32
N GLU A 22 21.58 17.51 5.22
CA GLU A 22 22.54 16.45 4.90
C GLU A 22 21.89 15.37 4.01
N ALA A 23 20.65 15.01 4.30
CA ALA A 23 19.90 14.06 3.47
C ALA A 23 19.65 14.59 2.05
N LEU A 24 19.28 15.87 1.91
CA LEU A 24 19.11 16.51 0.62
C LEU A 24 20.41 16.56 -0.18
N ALA A 25 21.56 16.76 0.48
CA ALA A 25 22.86 16.78 -0.20
C ALA A 25 23.21 15.42 -0.82
N LEU A 26 22.67 14.30 -0.34
CA LEU A 26 22.88 13.00 -0.96
C LEU A 26 22.26 12.87 -2.36
N ALA A 27 21.26 13.70 -2.70
CA ALA A 27 20.64 13.70 -4.02
C ALA A 27 21.62 14.07 -5.15
N ASP A 28 22.63 14.87 -4.83
CA ASP A 28 23.65 15.32 -5.77
C ASP A 28 24.92 14.44 -5.75
N TYR A 29 24.94 13.39 -4.93
CA TYR A 29 26.10 12.53 -4.81
C TYR A 29 26.12 11.45 -5.90
N SER A 30 27.14 11.50 -6.76
CA SER A 30 27.20 10.64 -7.95
C SER A 30 27.79 9.25 -7.70
N ASP A 31 28.51 9.05 -6.57
CA ASP A 31 29.10 7.74 -6.25
C ASP A 31 28.06 6.83 -5.59
N THR A 32 27.24 6.20 -6.43
CA THR A 32 26.19 5.25 -5.99
C THR A 32 26.77 4.03 -5.30
N ALA A 33 28.01 3.62 -5.63
CA ALA A 33 28.65 2.46 -5.00
C ALA A 33 28.95 2.77 -3.53
N ALA A 34 29.51 3.94 -3.22
CA ALA A 34 29.76 4.37 -1.85
C ALA A 34 28.45 4.51 -1.03
N LEU A 35 27.36 5.03 -1.65
CA LEU A 35 26.05 5.07 -1.00
C LEU A 35 25.53 3.66 -0.69
N ALA A 36 25.63 2.74 -1.64
CA ALA A 36 25.17 1.36 -1.48
C ALA A 36 25.97 0.60 -0.41
N GLU A 37 27.29 0.84 -0.32
CA GLU A 37 28.14 0.26 0.72
C GLU A 37 27.69 0.71 2.12
N VAL A 38 27.51 2.01 2.34
CA VAL A 38 27.07 2.55 3.62
C VAL A 38 25.65 2.09 3.97
N ALA A 39 24.73 2.06 3.00
CA ALA A 39 23.38 1.53 3.19
C ALA A 39 23.40 0.05 3.57
N GLY A 40 24.28 -0.75 2.96
CA GLY A 40 24.51 -2.14 3.30
C GLY A 40 25.02 -2.32 4.72
N GLU A 41 26.02 -1.54 5.15
CA GLU A 41 26.52 -1.55 6.51
C GLU A 41 25.43 -1.24 7.54
N LEU A 42 24.59 -0.23 7.29
CA LEU A 42 23.50 0.16 8.17
C LEU A 42 22.44 -0.94 8.28
N ARG A 43 22.06 -1.56 7.15
CA ARG A 43 21.17 -2.71 7.13
C ARG A 43 21.74 -3.86 7.97
N ASP A 44 22.98 -4.20 7.76
CA ASP A 44 23.61 -5.36 8.40
C ASP A 44 23.81 -5.19 9.90
N ARG A 45 23.93 -3.94 10.39
CA ARG A 45 23.89 -3.65 11.83
C ARG A 45 22.54 -4.00 12.46
N GLY A 46 21.45 -3.77 11.74
CA GLY A 46 20.09 -4.03 12.24
C GLY A 46 19.67 -5.51 12.07
N TYR A 47 20.05 -6.15 11.00
CA TYR A 47 19.48 -7.43 10.56
C TYR A 47 20.52 -8.51 10.27
N GLY A 48 21.82 -8.22 10.40
CA GLY A 48 22.89 -9.12 9.98
C GLY A 48 22.81 -9.43 8.48
N GLY A 49 23.25 -10.62 8.09
CA GLY A 49 23.16 -11.09 6.72
C GLY A 49 21.82 -11.72 6.33
N VAL A 50 20.77 -11.57 7.16
CA VAL A 50 19.46 -12.18 6.91
C VAL A 50 18.59 -11.25 6.08
N VAL A 51 18.12 -11.75 4.94
CA VAL A 51 17.10 -11.10 4.10
C VAL A 51 15.86 -11.98 4.11
N THR A 52 14.73 -11.42 4.51
CA THR A 52 13.44 -12.11 4.53
C THR A 52 12.60 -11.75 3.30
N TYR A 53 11.76 -12.68 2.88
CA TYR A 53 10.76 -12.45 1.87
C TYR A 53 9.45 -13.14 2.24
N SER A 54 8.32 -12.62 1.78
CA SER A 54 7.03 -13.28 1.91
C SER A 54 6.48 -13.62 0.52
N ARG A 55 6.12 -14.90 0.32
CA ARG A 55 5.37 -15.30 -0.87
C ARG A 55 3.92 -14.85 -0.71
N LYS A 56 3.45 -14.04 -1.65
CA LYS A 56 2.09 -13.51 -1.62
C LYS A 56 1.31 -13.94 -2.85
N VAL A 57 0.02 -14.22 -2.68
CA VAL A 57 -0.92 -14.28 -3.78
C VAL A 57 -1.58 -12.91 -3.93
N PHE A 58 -1.65 -12.42 -5.15
CA PHE A 58 -2.28 -11.14 -5.48
C PHE A 58 -3.79 -11.32 -5.67
N ILE A 59 -4.59 -10.60 -4.91
CA ILE A 59 -6.06 -10.64 -4.96
C ILE A 59 -6.58 -9.27 -5.41
N PRO A 60 -6.86 -9.09 -6.73
CA PRO A 60 -7.43 -7.86 -7.26
C PRO A 60 -8.94 -7.83 -7.00
N LEU A 61 -9.36 -7.54 -5.76
CA LEU A 61 -10.76 -7.65 -5.34
C LEU A 61 -11.71 -6.82 -6.19
N THR A 62 -11.29 -5.64 -6.64
CA THR A 62 -11.96 -4.83 -7.67
C THR A 62 -10.96 -4.03 -8.49
N HIS A 63 -11.19 -3.96 -9.79
CA HIS A 63 -10.48 -3.05 -10.70
C HIS A 63 -11.13 -1.68 -10.83
N LEU A 64 -12.35 -1.50 -10.30
CA LEU A 64 -12.98 -0.18 -10.27
C LEU A 64 -12.27 0.69 -9.24
N CYS A 65 -11.99 1.95 -9.58
CA CYS A 65 -11.29 2.88 -8.70
C CYS A 65 -11.92 4.26 -8.78
N ARG A 66 -12.05 4.94 -7.64
CA ARG A 66 -12.49 6.34 -7.60
C ARG A 66 -11.47 7.26 -8.26
N ASP A 67 -10.18 6.99 -8.07
CA ASP A 67 -9.07 7.76 -8.63
C ASP A 67 -8.86 7.53 -10.12
N VAL A 68 -8.15 8.47 -10.74
CA VAL A 68 -7.82 8.49 -12.18
C VAL A 68 -6.33 8.73 -12.42
N CYS A 69 -5.48 8.08 -11.62
CA CYS A 69 -4.03 8.23 -11.75
C CYS A 69 -3.57 7.92 -13.18
N HIS A 70 -2.88 8.86 -13.83
CA HIS A 70 -2.58 8.80 -15.26
C HIS A 70 -1.55 7.73 -15.65
N TYR A 71 -0.83 7.16 -14.68
CA TYR A 71 0.11 6.04 -14.89
C TYR A 71 -0.49 4.68 -14.55
N CYS A 72 -1.70 4.64 -13.93
CA CYS A 72 -2.27 3.41 -13.42
C CYS A 72 -2.81 2.53 -14.55
N THR A 73 -2.26 1.33 -14.68
CA THR A 73 -2.73 0.30 -15.61
C THR A 73 -3.70 -0.69 -14.98
N PHE A 74 -3.86 -0.65 -13.65
CA PHE A 74 -4.71 -1.55 -12.88
C PHE A 74 -6.18 -1.16 -12.95
N ALA A 75 -6.49 0.14 -12.80
CA ALA A 75 -7.86 0.63 -12.76
C ALA A 75 -8.58 0.49 -14.12
N LYS A 76 -9.83 0.01 -14.08
CA LYS A 76 -10.69 -0.15 -15.24
C LYS A 76 -12.00 0.60 -15.04
N THR A 77 -12.64 0.95 -16.13
CA THR A 77 -14.00 1.50 -16.11
C THR A 77 -15.05 0.37 -16.10
N PRO A 78 -16.30 0.62 -15.67
CA PRO A 78 -17.37 -0.39 -15.66
C PRO A 78 -17.61 -1.08 -17.00
N LYS A 79 -17.32 -0.41 -18.12
CA LYS A 79 -17.47 -0.98 -19.47
C LYS A 79 -16.39 -2.01 -19.84
N ARG A 80 -15.31 -2.09 -19.06
CA ARG A 80 -14.14 -2.94 -19.34
C ARG A 80 -13.96 -4.07 -18.32
N ILE A 81 -14.95 -4.33 -17.50
CA ILE A 81 -14.97 -5.41 -16.52
C ILE A 81 -16.19 -6.29 -16.72
N GLU A 82 -16.05 -7.57 -16.42
CA GLU A 82 -17.15 -8.54 -16.45
C GLU A 82 -17.94 -8.51 -15.14
N GLN A 83 -17.26 -8.26 -14.03
CA GLN A 83 -17.83 -8.17 -12.67
C GLN A 83 -17.19 -7.03 -11.90
N ALA A 84 -17.98 -6.33 -11.07
CA ALA A 84 -17.51 -5.20 -10.30
C ALA A 84 -16.54 -5.61 -9.18
N TYR A 85 -16.82 -6.74 -8.54
CA TYR A 85 -16.02 -7.32 -7.46
C TYR A 85 -15.76 -8.80 -7.71
N MET A 86 -14.59 -9.29 -7.31
CA MET A 86 -14.29 -10.71 -7.30
C MET A 86 -15.15 -11.42 -6.25
N PRO A 87 -15.93 -12.46 -6.60
CA PRO A 87 -16.74 -13.20 -5.63
C PRO A 87 -15.89 -13.91 -4.56
N VAL A 88 -16.42 -14.06 -3.36
CA VAL A 88 -15.75 -14.74 -2.22
C VAL A 88 -15.20 -16.10 -2.62
N GLU A 89 -16.00 -16.92 -3.29
CA GLU A 89 -15.62 -18.28 -3.68
C GLU A 89 -14.44 -18.29 -4.69
N GLN A 90 -14.37 -17.30 -5.56
CA GLN A 90 -13.25 -17.13 -6.48
C GLN A 90 -11.96 -16.72 -5.71
N VAL A 91 -12.07 -15.83 -4.73
CA VAL A 91 -10.95 -15.47 -3.85
C VAL A 91 -10.46 -16.68 -3.09
N LEU A 92 -11.36 -17.43 -2.43
CA LEU A 92 -11.01 -18.62 -1.67
C LEU A 92 -10.36 -19.69 -2.54
N ALA A 93 -10.88 -19.94 -3.74
CA ALA A 93 -10.27 -20.88 -4.67
C ALA A 93 -8.83 -20.47 -5.02
N GLN A 94 -8.60 -19.19 -5.32
CA GLN A 94 -7.28 -18.67 -5.67
C GLN A 94 -6.31 -18.74 -4.47
N VAL A 95 -6.78 -18.40 -3.27
CA VAL A 95 -5.96 -18.44 -2.04
C VAL A 95 -5.60 -19.88 -1.67
N ARG A 96 -6.53 -20.84 -1.78
CA ARG A 96 -6.25 -22.26 -1.52
C ARG A 96 -5.22 -22.86 -2.48
N GLU A 97 -5.26 -22.47 -3.76
CA GLU A 97 -4.20 -22.89 -4.71
C GLU A 97 -2.85 -22.25 -4.35
N ALA A 98 -2.84 -20.98 -3.98
CA ALA A 98 -1.62 -20.30 -3.55
C ALA A 98 -1.06 -20.91 -2.24
N GLU A 99 -1.91 -21.32 -1.31
CA GLU A 99 -1.52 -22.01 -0.07
C GLU A 99 -0.76 -23.31 -0.38
N LYS A 100 -1.27 -24.13 -1.32
CA LYS A 100 -0.58 -25.36 -1.78
C LYS A 100 0.81 -25.06 -2.36
N LEU A 101 0.97 -23.89 -3.01
CA LEU A 101 2.24 -23.40 -3.54
C LEU A 101 3.15 -22.75 -2.48
N GLY A 102 2.73 -22.75 -1.21
CA GLY A 102 3.50 -22.22 -0.09
C GLY A 102 3.42 -20.72 0.10
N CYS A 103 2.43 -20.04 -0.49
CA CYS A 103 2.14 -18.63 -0.18
C CYS A 103 1.74 -18.48 1.29
N LYS A 104 2.20 -17.41 1.90
CA LYS A 104 1.92 -17.11 3.32
C LYS A 104 0.97 -15.93 3.50
N GLU A 105 0.84 -15.09 2.50
CA GLU A 105 -0.01 -13.90 2.54
C GLU A 105 -0.87 -13.79 1.28
N ALA A 106 -2.11 -13.31 1.47
CA ALA A 106 -2.99 -12.85 0.41
C ALA A 106 -2.95 -11.32 0.37
N LEU A 107 -2.35 -10.76 -0.68
CA LEU A 107 -2.26 -9.32 -0.89
C LEU A 107 -3.54 -8.84 -1.56
N PHE A 108 -4.43 -8.28 -0.75
CA PHE A 108 -5.62 -7.60 -1.26
C PHE A 108 -5.24 -6.22 -1.80
N THR A 109 -5.18 -6.12 -3.10
CA THR A 109 -4.99 -4.86 -3.82
C THR A 109 -6.26 -4.58 -4.60
N LEU A 110 -6.77 -3.37 -4.49
CA LEU A 110 -8.05 -3.01 -5.06
C LEU A 110 -8.08 -1.54 -5.47
N GLY A 111 -9.02 -1.21 -6.35
CA GLY A 111 -9.31 0.19 -6.66
C GLY A 111 -9.96 0.86 -5.46
N GLU A 112 -9.58 2.10 -5.21
CA GLU A 112 -9.97 2.87 -4.04
C GLU A 112 -11.43 3.31 -4.12
N LYS A 113 -12.25 2.92 -3.14
CA LYS A 113 -13.64 3.33 -2.87
C LYS A 113 -14.48 3.60 -4.14
N PRO A 114 -14.58 2.63 -5.05
CA PRO A 114 -15.26 2.84 -6.33
C PRO A 114 -16.74 3.17 -6.20
N GLU A 115 -17.39 2.79 -5.10
CA GLU A 115 -18.78 3.12 -4.78
C GLU A 115 -19.02 4.63 -4.71
N LEU A 116 -18.03 5.43 -4.38
CA LEU A 116 -18.12 6.89 -4.35
C LEU A 116 -18.17 7.51 -5.77
N ARG A 117 -17.83 6.74 -6.79
CA ARG A 117 -17.79 7.20 -8.17
C ARG A 117 -18.77 6.46 -9.07
N TYR A 118 -18.82 5.13 -8.98
CA TYR A 118 -19.54 4.30 -9.94
C TYR A 118 -20.83 3.71 -9.37
N ARG A 119 -21.93 3.88 -10.14
CA ARG A 119 -23.21 3.25 -9.82
C ARG A 119 -23.11 1.73 -9.83
N ALA A 120 -22.38 1.17 -10.79
CA ALA A 120 -22.17 -0.29 -10.88
C ALA A 120 -21.51 -0.89 -9.63
N ALA A 121 -20.59 -0.15 -8.98
CA ALA A 121 -20.00 -0.60 -7.73
C ALA A 121 -21.02 -0.61 -6.58
N ARG A 122 -21.85 0.44 -6.48
CA ARG A 122 -22.92 0.52 -5.46
C ARG A 122 -23.97 -0.56 -5.63
N GLU A 123 -24.41 -0.79 -6.87
CA GLU A 123 -25.42 -1.83 -7.19
C GLU A 123 -24.89 -3.21 -6.83
N ALA A 124 -23.66 -3.55 -7.23
CA ALA A 124 -23.04 -4.83 -6.90
C ALA A 124 -22.86 -5.03 -5.38
N LEU A 125 -22.43 -4.00 -4.64
CA LEU A 125 -22.32 -4.07 -3.18
C LEU A 125 -23.70 -4.30 -2.54
N ALA A 126 -24.74 -3.58 -2.98
CA ALA A 126 -26.08 -3.71 -2.47
C ALA A 126 -26.67 -5.12 -2.73
N GLU A 127 -26.43 -5.70 -3.90
CA GLU A 127 -26.82 -7.08 -4.25
C GLU A 127 -26.13 -8.11 -3.34
N MET A 128 -24.87 -7.85 -2.93
CA MET A 128 -24.14 -8.70 -2.00
C MET A 128 -24.45 -8.42 -0.52
N GLY A 129 -25.21 -7.36 -0.20
CA GLY A 129 -25.58 -6.98 1.15
C GLY A 129 -24.56 -6.13 1.89
N PHE A 130 -23.65 -5.41 1.19
CA PHE A 130 -22.64 -4.54 1.78
C PHE A 130 -22.89 -3.07 1.44
N ALA A 131 -22.54 -2.18 2.37
CA ALA A 131 -22.65 -0.73 2.16
C ALA A 131 -21.40 -0.14 1.50
N SER A 132 -20.23 -0.77 1.68
CA SER A 132 -18.96 -0.25 1.16
C SER A 132 -18.04 -1.35 0.65
N THR A 133 -17.08 -0.94 -0.19
CA THR A 133 -15.99 -1.82 -0.65
C THR A 133 -15.17 -2.37 0.52
N LEU A 134 -14.95 -1.57 1.57
CA LEU A 134 -14.16 -1.99 2.72
C LEU A 134 -14.91 -2.97 3.63
N GLU A 135 -16.24 -2.86 3.74
CA GLU A 135 -17.06 -3.89 4.40
C GLU A 135 -17.00 -5.23 3.66
N TYR A 136 -17.12 -5.21 2.35
CA TYR A 136 -16.96 -6.42 1.55
C TYR A 136 -15.54 -7.00 1.69
N LEU A 137 -14.51 -6.17 1.66
CA LEU A 137 -13.13 -6.58 1.88
C LEU A 137 -12.95 -7.22 3.26
N ALA A 138 -13.53 -6.63 4.32
CA ALA A 138 -13.47 -7.19 5.67
C ALA A 138 -14.10 -8.59 5.74
N HIS A 139 -15.26 -8.76 5.09
CA HIS A 139 -15.93 -10.05 4.98
C HIS A 139 -15.05 -11.09 4.26
N VAL A 140 -14.51 -10.74 3.09
CA VAL A 140 -13.67 -11.66 2.31
C VAL A 140 -12.38 -12.02 3.03
N ALA A 141 -11.71 -11.05 3.65
CA ALA A 141 -10.50 -11.27 4.43
C ALA A 141 -10.77 -12.17 5.66
N GLY A 142 -11.90 -11.98 6.31
CA GLY A 142 -12.37 -12.86 7.40
C GLY A 142 -12.52 -14.30 6.93
N ARG A 143 -13.19 -14.53 5.79
CA ARG A 143 -13.33 -15.86 5.19
C ARG A 143 -11.99 -16.51 4.84
N VAL A 144 -11.01 -15.72 4.36
CA VAL A 144 -9.66 -16.23 4.10
C VAL A 144 -9.00 -16.71 5.40
N LEU A 145 -9.10 -15.94 6.49
CA LEU A 145 -8.55 -16.34 7.79
C LEU A 145 -9.23 -17.59 8.39
N GLU A 146 -10.54 -17.73 8.20
CA GLU A 146 -11.31 -18.85 8.73
C GLU A 146 -11.04 -20.15 7.96
N GLU A 147 -10.78 -20.07 6.66
CA GLU A 147 -10.78 -21.23 5.77
C GLU A 147 -9.40 -21.62 5.22
N THR A 148 -8.36 -20.83 5.52
CA THR A 148 -6.99 -21.08 5.04
C THR A 148 -5.96 -20.73 6.12
N SER A 149 -4.70 -21.11 5.90
CA SER A 149 -3.58 -20.66 6.73
C SER A 149 -2.86 -19.40 6.18
N VAL A 150 -3.44 -18.78 5.15
CA VAL A 150 -2.86 -17.61 4.47
C VAL A 150 -3.34 -16.31 5.13
N LEU A 151 -2.41 -15.42 5.45
CA LEU A 151 -2.69 -14.20 6.17
C LEU A 151 -3.06 -13.04 5.22
N PRO A 152 -4.19 -12.34 5.42
CA PRO A 152 -4.52 -11.18 4.62
C PRO A 152 -3.57 -10.00 4.89
N HIS A 153 -3.03 -9.41 3.83
CA HIS A 153 -2.43 -8.10 3.80
C HIS A 153 -3.32 -7.15 3.02
N ILE A 154 -3.77 -6.07 3.63
CA ILE A 154 -4.78 -5.16 3.07
C ILE A 154 -4.11 -3.88 2.57
N ASN A 155 -4.15 -3.66 1.26
CA ASN A 155 -3.71 -2.44 0.59
C ASN A 155 -4.91 -1.78 -0.10
N ALA A 156 -5.75 -1.12 0.70
CA ALA A 156 -7.06 -0.61 0.30
C ALA A 156 -7.13 0.91 0.08
N GLY A 157 -5.97 1.60 0.13
CA GLY A 157 -5.91 3.06 -0.01
C GLY A 157 -6.23 3.82 1.27
N CYS A 158 -6.89 4.97 1.16
CA CYS A 158 -7.18 5.84 2.29
C CYS A 158 -8.27 5.28 3.19
N MET A 159 -8.04 5.31 4.50
CA MET A 159 -8.96 4.75 5.50
C MET A 159 -9.20 5.71 6.66
N THR A 160 -10.42 5.70 7.19
CA THR A 160 -10.79 6.36 8.45
C THR A 160 -10.37 5.51 9.65
N ASP A 161 -10.47 6.06 10.87
CA ASP A 161 -10.20 5.31 12.10
C ASP A 161 -11.17 4.12 12.25
N ASP A 162 -12.45 4.29 11.91
CA ASP A 162 -13.47 3.22 11.95
C ASP A 162 -13.20 2.12 10.90
N GLU A 163 -12.79 2.50 9.70
CA GLU A 163 -12.43 1.55 8.64
C GLU A 163 -11.19 0.74 9.01
N ILE A 164 -10.18 1.35 9.63
CA ILE A 164 -9.02 0.65 10.17
C ILE A 164 -9.42 -0.29 11.31
N ALA A 165 -10.26 0.17 12.23
CA ALA A 165 -10.75 -0.64 13.34
C ALA A 165 -11.54 -1.87 12.85
N MET A 166 -12.36 -1.72 11.80
CA MET A 166 -13.10 -2.81 11.16
C MET A 166 -12.18 -3.83 10.49
N LEU A 167 -11.15 -3.37 9.77
CA LEU A 167 -10.25 -4.23 9.01
C LEU A 167 -9.15 -4.89 9.86
N ARG A 168 -8.78 -4.27 10.98
CA ARG A 168 -7.69 -4.76 11.84
C ARG A 168 -7.86 -6.21 12.32
N PRO A 169 -9.04 -6.67 12.77
CA PRO A 169 -9.22 -8.05 13.23
C PRO A 169 -9.03 -9.10 12.12
N VAL A 170 -9.19 -8.72 10.86
CA VAL A 170 -9.15 -9.63 9.71
C VAL A 170 -7.90 -9.44 8.83
N SER A 171 -6.88 -8.72 9.35
CA SER A 171 -5.63 -8.49 8.61
C SER A 171 -4.41 -8.70 9.50
N ALA A 172 -3.38 -9.34 8.96
CA ALA A 172 -2.08 -9.45 9.62
C ALA A 172 -1.26 -8.14 9.48
N SER A 173 -1.48 -7.41 8.41
CA SER A 173 -0.85 -6.12 8.11
C SER A 173 -1.66 -5.35 7.09
N MET A 174 -1.41 -4.04 7.00
CA MET A 174 -2.02 -3.16 6.00
C MET A 174 -0.94 -2.34 5.28
N GLY A 175 -1.33 -1.61 4.25
CA GLY A 175 -0.43 -0.73 3.54
C GLY A 175 -1.15 0.34 2.73
N ILE A 176 -0.38 1.36 2.33
CA ILE A 176 -0.82 2.41 1.42
C ILE A 176 0.34 2.85 0.55
N MET A 177 0.09 3.07 -0.73
CA MET A 177 1.08 3.66 -1.64
C MET A 177 1.04 5.18 -1.50
N LEU A 178 1.86 5.75 -0.60
CA LEU A 178 2.00 7.21 -0.44
C LEU A 178 2.47 7.86 -1.74
N GLU A 179 3.39 7.22 -2.45
CA GLU A 179 4.06 7.65 -3.68
C GLU A 179 4.95 8.89 -3.47
N SER A 180 4.40 9.96 -2.91
CA SER A 180 5.09 11.21 -2.66
C SER A 180 4.35 12.07 -1.64
N ALA A 181 5.10 12.82 -0.84
CA ALA A 181 4.58 13.89 0.01
C ALA A 181 4.47 15.24 -0.73
N SER A 182 4.80 15.29 -2.03
CA SER A 182 4.73 16.51 -2.84
C SER A 182 3.34 16.69 -3.44
N GLU A 183 2.70 17.84 -3.18
CA GLU A 183 1.42 18.20 -3.80
C GLU A 183 1.52 18.47 -5.30
N ARG A 184 2.75 18.72 -5.82
CA ARG A 184 3.00 18.97 -7.24
C ARG A 184 2.40 17.89 -8.13
N LEU A 185 2.40 16.61 -7.71
CA LEU A 185 1.84 15.53 -8.50
C LEU A 185 0.32 15.61 -8.68
N CYS A 186 -0.37 16.41 -7.86
CA CYS A 186 -1.80 16.64 -7.94
C CYS A 186 -2.19 17.85 -8.84
N GLU A 187 -1.21 18.63 -9.31
CA GLU A 187 -1.44 19.78 -10.18
C GLU A 187 -1.94 19.35 -11.57
N LYS A 188 -2.58 20.30 -12.28
CA LYS A 188 -3.08 20.05 -13.64
C LYS A 188 -1.95 19.60 -14.58
N GLY A 189 -2.17 18.46 -15.24
CA GLY A 189 -1.19 17.84 -16.14
C GLY A 189 -0.22 16.88 -15.46
N MET A 190 -0.27 16.75 -14.13
CA MET A 190 0.55 15.81 -13.37
C MET A 190 -0.18 14.48 -13.12
N PRO A 191 0.54 13.40 -12.76
CA PRO A 191 0.01 12.03 -12.71
C PRO A 191 -1.18 11.80 -11.78
N HIS A 192 -1.30 12.55 -10.68
CA HIS A 192 -2.38 12.42 -9.70
C HIS A 192 -3.53 13.39 -9.91
N TYR A 193 -3.47 14.26 -10.93
CA TYR A 193 -4.53 15.22 -11.21
C TYR A 193 -5.90 14.52 -11.38
N GLY A 194 -6.89 14.98 -10.62
CA GLY A 194 -8.23 14.38 -10.60
C GLY A 194 -8.39 13.14 -9.71
N SER A 195 -7.36 12.79 -8.94
CA SER A 195 -7.36 11.67 -7.99
C SER A 195 -7.39 12.19 -6.55
N PRO A 196 -8.59 12.34 -5.94
CA PRO A 196 -8.73 12.99 -4.63
C PRO A 196 -8.01 12.26 -3.50
N ASP A 197 -7.94 10.93 -3.60
CA ASP A 197 -7.32 10.09 -2.57
C ASP A 197 -5.79 9.98 -2.75
N LYS A 198 -5.22 10.60 -3.80
CA LYS A 198 -3.78 10.74 -3.99
C LYS A 198 -3.19 12.03 -3.42
N ALA A 199 -4.02 12.90 -2.84
CA ALA A 199 -3.52 14.07 -2.12
C ALA A 199 -2.64 13.62 -0.93
N PRO A 200 -1.40 14.14 -0.80
CA PRO A 200 -0.47 13.70 0.24
C PRO A 200 -1.03 13.79 1.64
N ALA A 201 -1.74 14.87 1.97
CA ALA A 201 -2.35 15.06 3.29
C ALA A 201 -3.32 13.93 3.67
N VAL A 202 -4.13 13.44 2.73
CA VAL A 202 -5.11 12.35 2.97
C VAL A 202 -4.39 11.03 3.24
N ARG A 203 -3.31 10.76 2.50
CA ARG A 203 -2.51 9.53 2.66
C ARG A 203 -1.67 9.57 3.94
N LEU A 204 -1.04 10.68 4.24
CA LEU A 204 -0.29 10.87 5.48
C LEU A 204 -1.20 10.72 6.71
N GLU A 205 -2.44 11.22 6.65
CA GLU A 205 -3.40 11.02 7.73
C GLU A 205 -3.77 9.54 7.90
N THR A 206 -3.89 8.76 6.81
CA THR A 206 -4.10 7.30 6.90
C THR A 206 -2.91 6.60 7.59
N LEU A 207 -1.67 6.99 7.27
CA LEU A 207 -0.48 6.49 7.96
C LEU A 207 -0.51 6.82 9.47
N ALA A 208 -0.88 8.05 9.81
CA ALA A 208 -0.99 8.48 11.21
C ALA A 208 -2.06 7.68 11.97
N ARG A 209 -3.22 7.44 11.35
CA ARG A 209 -4.31 6.60 11.90
C ARG A 209 -3.87 5.17 12.13
N ALA A 210 -3.20 4.56 11.14
CA ALA A 210 -2.66 3.21 11.26
C ALA A 210 -1.63 3.12 12.41
N GLY A 211 -0.79 4.14 12.58
CA GLY A 211 0.14 4.25 13.69
C GLY A 211 -0.58 4.31 15.05
N ARG A 212 -1.62 5.15 15.18
CA ARG A 212 -2.43 5.22 16.41
C ARG A 212 -3.12 3.89 16.73
N ALA A 213 -3.56 3.18 15.71
CA ALA A 213 -4.21 1.86 15.84
C ALA A 213 -3.22 0.71 16.05
N CYS A 214 -1.91 0.97 16.07
CA CYS A 214 -0.85 -0.04 16.19
C CYS A 214 -0.99 -1.17 15.16
N VAL A 215 -1.27 -0.81 13.90
CA VAL A 215 -1.32 -1.76 12.79
C VAL A 215 0.07 -1.93 12.21
N PRO A 216 0.58 -3.17 11.98
CA PRO A 216 1.74 -3.39 11.14
C PRO A 216 1.45 -2.83 9.73
N PHE A 217 2.19 -1.79 9.32
CA PHE A 217 1.83 -1.00 8.15
C PHE A 217 3.03 -0.77 7.23
N THR A 218 2.82 -0.92 5.92
CA THR A 218 3.84 -0.63 4.91
C THR A 218 3.40 0.55 4.05
N SER A 219 4.38 1.34 3.60
CA SER A 219 4.16 2.43 2.65
C SER A 219 5.19 2.37 1.53
N GLY A 220 4.80 2.75 0.33
CA GLY A 220 5.65 2.91 -0.83
C GLY A 220 5.55 4.32 -1.40
#